data_b84478a6182a08853acf2fbdce241540
#
_entry.id   b84478a6182a08853acf2fbdce241540
#
_cell.length_a   1.000
_cell.length_b   1.000
_cell.length_c   1.000
_cell.angle_alpha   90.00
_cell.angle_beta   90.00
_cell.angle_gamma   90.00
#
_symmetry.space_group_name_H-M   'P 1'
#
loop_
_entity.id
_entity.type
_entity.pdbx_description
1 polymer ?
#
loop_
_entity_poly.entity_id
_entity_poly.type
_entity_poly.pdbx_seq_one_letter_code
_entity_poly.pdbx_strand_id
1 'polypeptide(L)'
;MTLSFTAHWHDELPDFYTALNPTPLTNARLIWHNDSLASELGIPPSLFQPATGAGVWGGEALLPGMQPLAQVYSGHQFGVWAGQLGDGRGILLGEQQLANGQTVDWHLKGAGLTPYSRMGDGRAVLRSTIRESLASEAMHALGIPTTRALSIVTSDTQIARETYEPGAMLMRIAQSHVRFGHFEHFYYRREPEKVRQLADFVILHHWPQWQDDADKYILWFRDVVARTASLMACWQTVGFAHGVMNTDNMSILGLTMDYGPYGFLDDYQPDFICNHSDHHGRYSFENQPAVGLWNLQRLAQSLSPFIDVEALNDALDLYQEVLMQEYGKLMRRKLGLTTQEKGDNDILNALFALMAREGSDYTRTFRMLSQTEQQSAASPLRDEFIDRAAFDSWFGTYRERLQREEIQDDARQAQMKAVNPAMVLRNWLAQRAIEQAEQGDYAELHRLHDALRTPFADRSDDYVSRPPDWGKRLEVSCSS
;
A
#
# COMPACT_ATOMS: atom_id res chain seq x y z
N MET A 1 3.93 11.98 -28.21
CA MET A 1 5.16 11.23 -27.91
C MET A 1 4.83 9.74 -28.03
N THR A 2 5.74 8.94 -28.55
CA THR A 2 5.57 7.48 -28.57
C THR A 2 6.07 6.95 -27.24
N LEU A 3 5.30 6.11 -26.57
CA LEU A 3 5.74 5.44 -25.35
C LEU A 3 6.94 4.54 -25.68
N SER A 4 7.97 4.58 -24.86
CA SER A 4 9.17 3.75 -25.00
C SER A 4 9.19 2.72 -23.89
N PHE A 5 9.33 1.45 -24.27
CA PHE A 5 9.47 0.35 -23.32
C PHE A 5 10.87 -0.26 -23.42
N THR A 6 11.42 -0.63 -22.29
CA THR A 6 12.61 -1.45 -22.11
C THR A 6 12.19 -2.81 -21.60
N ALA A 7 13.12 -3.76 -21.63
CA ALA A 7 12.87 -5.13 -21.17
C ALA A 7 14.02 -5.61 -20.27
N HIS A 8 14.45 -4.78 -19.32
CA HIS A 8 15.58 -5.09 -18.44
C HIS A 8 15.39 -6.41 -17.70
N TRP A 9 14.18 -6.62 -17.15
CA TRP A 9 13.89 -7.88 -16.48
C TRP A 9 14.04 -9.09 -17.42
N HIS A 10 13.49 -8.98 -18.62
CA HIS A 10 13.54 -10.05 -19.63
C HIS A 10 14.98 -10.32 -20.09
N ASP A 11 15.76 -9.27 -20.36
CA ASP A 11 17.06 -9.38 -21.01
C ASP A 11 18.18 -9.72 -20.02
N GLU A 12 18.08 -9.23 -18.76
CA GLU A 12 19.15 -9.36 -17.76
C GLU A 12 18.93 -10.51 -16.77
N LEU A 13 17.68 -11.00 -16.63
CA LEU A 13 17.29 -12.01 -15.65
C LEU A 13 16.56 -13.23 -16.29
N PRO A 14 17.17 -13.91 -17.27
CA PRO A 14 16.47 -14.94 -18.08
C PRO A 14 15.91 -16.13 -17.29
N ASP A 15 16.45 -16.44 -16.10
CA ASP A 15 16.00 -17.57 -15.26
C ASP A 15 15.02 -17.17 -14.16
N PHE A 16 14.57 -15.91 -14.14
CA PHE A 16 13.78 -15.34 -13.05
C PHE A 16 12.30 -15.20 -13.40
N TYR A 17 11.89 -15.71 -14.56
CA TYR A 17 10.53 -15.57 -15.08
C TYR A 17 10.18 -16.66 -16.08
N THR A 18 8.92 -16.70 -16.48
CA THR A 18 8.44 -17.39 -17.68
C THR A 18 7.84 -16.37 -18.64
N ALA A 19 8.32 -16.34 -19.88
CA ALA A 19 7.77 -15.48 -20.91
C ALA A 19 6.41 -16.04 -21.38
N LEU A 20 5.37 -15.20 -21.33
CA LEU A 20 4.03 -15.56 -21.84
C LEU A 20 3.18 -14.31 -22.04
N ASN A 21 2.25 -14.38 -22.97
CA ASN A 21 1.31 -13.29 -23.22
C ASN A 21 0.11 -13.37 -22.27
N PRO A 22 -0.55 -12.22 -21.98
CA PRO A 22 -1.83 -12.21 -21.33
C PRO A 22 -2.88 -13.02 -22.10
N THR A 23 -3.84 -13.57 -21.38
CA THR A 23 -5.04 -14.17 -21.96
C THR A 23 -6.20 -13.22 -21.77
N PRO A 24 -6.76 -12.61 -22.84
CA PRO A 24 -7.87 -11.68 -22.73
C PRO A 24 -9.12 -12.27 -22.09
N LEU A 25 -9.98 -11.40 -21.58
CA LEU A 25 -11.31 -11.73 -21.08
C LEU A 25 -12.36 -11.53 -22.20
N THR A 26 -13.49 -12.22 -22.10
CA THR A 26 -14.56 -12.13 -23.09
C THR A 26 -15.28 -10.78 -22.95
N ASN A 27 -15.42 -10.06 -24.08
CA ASN A 27 -16.04 -8.74 -24.12
C ASN A 27 -15.47 -7.76 -23.07
N ALA A 28 -14.14 -7.74 -22.99
CA ALA A 28 -13.42 -6.85 -22.08
C ALA A 28 -13.69 -5.38 -22.42
N ARG A 29 -13.92 -4.56 -21.40
CA ARG A 29 -14.21 -3.12 -21.54
C ARG A 29 -13.57 -2.32 -20.42
N LEU A 30 -12.95 -1.21 -20.79
CA LEU A 30 -12.39 -0.25 -19.86
C LEU A 30 -13.52 0.50 -19.15
N ILE A 31 -13.52 0.50 -17.80
CA ILE A 31 -14.54 1.16 -16.99
C ILE A 31 -14.01 2.34 -16.19
N TRP A 32 -12.71 2.40 -15.98
CA TRP A 32 -12.04 3.49 -15.28
C TRP A 32 -10.58 3.58 -15.70
N HIS A 33 -10.04 4.78 -15.75
CA HIS A 33 -8.62 5.03 -15.86
C HIS A 33 -8.20 6.28 -15.07
N ASN A 34 -6.93 6.35 -14.72
CA ASN A 34 -6.35 7.41 -13.93
C ASN A 34 -5.73 8.49 -14.84
N ASP A 35 -6.49 9.55 -15.10
CA ASP A 35 -6.04 10.65 -15.98
C ASP A 35 -4.77 11.34 -15.48
N SER A 36 -4.66 11.56 -14.17
CA SER A 36 -3.48 12.19 -13.57
C SER A 36 -2.23 11.33 -13.79
N LEU A 37 -2.30 10.04 -13.45
CA LEU A 37 -1.20 9.11 -13.65
C LEU A 37 -0.88 8.93 -15.14
N ALA A 38 -1.90 8.86 -15.99
CA ALA A 38 -1.71 8.80 -17.46
C ALA A 38 -0.94 10.01 -17.97
N SER A 39 -1.28 11.21 -17.48
CA SER A 39 -0.57 12.44 -17.81
C SER A 39 0.88 12.43 -17.33
N GLU A 40 1.13 11.99 -16.08
CA GLU A 40 2.47 11.85 -15.51
C GLU A 40 3.35 10.90 -16.34
N LEU A 41 2.77 9.82 -16.86
CA LEU A 41 3.43 8.81 -17.67
C LEU A 41 3.50 9.19 -19.17
N GLY A 42 2.93 10.31 -19.58
CA GLY A 42 2.89 10.75 -20.99
C GLY A 42 2.06 9.83 -21.89
N ILE A 43 1.05 9.15 -21.33
CA ILE A 43 0.18 8.23 -22.06
C ILE A 43 -0.83 9.04 -22.89
N PRO A 44 -0.90 8.85 -24.22
CA PRO A 44 -1.83 9.59 -25.05
C PRO A 44 -3.28 9.15 -24.75
N PRO A 45 -4.26 10.10 -24.67
CA PRO A 45 -5.67 9.80 -24.39
C PRO A 45 -6.29 8.81 -25.38
N SER A 46 -5.77 8.73 -26.61
CA SER A 46 -6.23 7.77 -27.63
C SER A 46 -6.07 6.30 -27.22
N LEU A 47 -5.14 5.98 -26.32
CA LEU A 47 -4.97 4.61 -25.81
C LEU A 47 -6.13 4.19 -24.90
N PHE A 48 -6.86 5.11 -24.29
CA PHE A 48 -8.03 4.82 -23.47
C PHE A 48 -9.33 4.74 -24.29
N GLN A 49 -9.23 4.86 -25.61
CA GLN A 49 -10.34 4.75 -26.56
C GLN A 49 -9.99 3.73 -27.64
N PRO A 50 -9.78 2.44 -27.29
CA PRO A 50 -9.46 1.43 -28.28
C PRO A 50 -10.60 1.26 -29.27
N ALA A 51 -10.27 1.02 -30.54
CA ALA A 51 -11.26 0.87 -31.59
C ALA A 51 -12.15 -0.38 -31.38
N THR A 52 -11.61 -1.40 -30.72
CA THR A 52 -12.30 -2.64 -30.38
C THR A 52 -11.79 -3.16 -29.05
N GLY A 53 -12.68 -3.72 -28.22
CA GLY A 53 -12.35 -4.34 -26.94
C GLY A 53 -11.69 -3.38 -25.96
N ALA A 54 -10.82 -3.89 -25.12
CA ALA A 54 -10.08 -3.14 -24.10
C ALA A 54 -8.61 -2.85 -24.48
N GLY A 55 -8.14 -3.34 -25.61
CA GLY A 55 -6.78 -3.12 -26.10
C GLY A 55 -5.70 -3.60 -25.13
N VAL A 56 -4.67 -2.77 -24.90
CA VAL A 56 -3.57 -3.11 -23.96
C VAL A 56 -4.06 -3.28 -22.51
N TRP A 57 -5.12 -2.58 -22.13
CA TRP A 57 -5.67 -2.60 -20.76
C TRP A 57 -6.30 -3.95 -20.41
N GLY A 58 -6.81 -4.68 -21.40
CA GLY A 58 -7.39 -6.02 -21.28
C GLY A 58 -6.47 -7.14 -21.76
N GLY A 59 -5.21 -6.85 -22.04
CA GLY A 59 -4.25 -7.85 -22.53
C GLY A 59 -4.50 -8.34 -23.95
N GLU A 60 -5.33 -7.65 -24.74
CA GLU A 60 -5.68 -7.99 -26.13
C GLU A 60 -4.61 -7.54 -27.11
N ALA A 61 -3.82 -6.53 -26.75
CA ALA A 61 -2.76 -5.98 -27.56
C ALA A 61 -1.52 -5.67 -26.71
N LEU A 62 -0.37 -5.65 -27.35
CA LEU A 62 0.88 -5.21 -26.76
C LEU A 62 1.36 -3.95 -27.47
N LEU A 63 1.99 -3.04 -26.73
CA LEU A 63 2.66 -1.89 -27.29
C LEU A 63 4.08 -2.28 -27.75
N PRO A 64 4.64 -1.56 -28.75
CA PRO A 64 6.00 -1.82 -29.22
C PRO A 64 7.03 -1.75 -28.08
N GLY A 65 7.88 -2.76 -27.98
CA GLY A 65 8.92 -2.89 -26.95
C GLY A 65 8.49 -3.66 -25.71
N MET A 66 7.22 -3.98 -25.55
CA MET A 66 6.78 -4.85 -24.46
C MET A 66 7.25 -6.29 -24.64
N GLN A 67 7.72 -6.92 -23.56
CA GLN A 67 8.14 -8.32 -23.49
C GLN A 67 7.46 -8.97 -22.28
N PRO A 68 6.21 -9.47 -22.44
CA PRO A 68 5.41 -9.95 -21.31
C PRO A 68 6.01 -11.19 -20.65
N LEU A 69 5.99 -11.18 -19.32
CA LEU A 69 6.52 -12.26 -18.50
C LEU A 69 5.80 -12.38 -17.14
N ALA A 70 5.81 -13.57 -16.57
CA ALA A 70 5.42 -13.83 -15.20
C ALA A 70 6.67 -14.09 -14.35
N GLN A 71 6.83 -13.32 -13.27
CA GLN A 71 7.98 -13.45 -12.37
C GLN A 71 7.82 -14.65 -11.45
N VAL A 72 8.95 -15.31 -11.13
CA VAL A 72 8.99 -16.36 -10.11
C VAL A 72 9.49 -15.81 -8.79
N TYR A 73 8.79 -16.10 -7.72
CA TYR A 73 9.20 -15.83 -6.35
C TYR A 73 8.65 -16.90 -5.42
N SER A 74 9.02 -16.83 -4.17
CA SER A 74 8.52 -17.67 -3.07
C SER A 74 8.10 -16.78 -1.92
N GLY A 75 7.89 -17.33 -0.75
CA GLY A 75 7.66 -16.50 0.43
C GLY A 75 7.22 -17.30 1.64
N HIS A 76 7.26 -16.59 2.78
CA HIS A 76 6.63 -17.00 4.01
C HIS A 76 5.24 -16.36 4.09
N GLN A 77 4.21 -17.18 4.20
CA GLN A 77 2.83 -16.77 4.35
C GLN A 77 2.36 -17.10 5.77
N PHE A 78 1.83 -16.12 6.48
CA PHE A 78 1.48 -16.26 7.91
C PHE A 78 2.63 -16.84 8.76
N GLY A 79 3.87 -16.48 8.42
CA GLY A 79 5.08 -16.92 9.11
C GLY A 79 5.57 -18.33 8.73
N VAL A 80 4.90 -19.03 7.81
CA VAL A 80 5.26 -20.37 7.34
C VAL A 80 5.78 -20.33 5.91
N TRP A 81 6.85 -21.07 5.63
CA TRP A 81 7.39 -21.19 4.28
C TRP A 81 6.36 -21.85 3.35
N ALA A 82 5.91 -21.12 2.34
CA ALA A 82 4.90 -21.57 1.39
C ALA A 82 5.50 -22.21 0.12
N GLY A 83 6.83 -22.17 -0.03
CA GLY A 83 7.50 -22.65 -1.23
C GLY A 83 7.30 -21.73 -2.44
N GLN A 84 7.30 -22.30 -3.64
CA GLN A 84 7.16 -21.54 -4.87
C GLN A 84 5.78 -20.93 -5.00
N LEU A 85 5.78 -19.61 -5.24
CA LEU A 85 4.64 -18.77 -5.58
C LEU A 85 4.88 -18.20 -6.98
N GLY A 86 4.87 -16.91 -7.13
CA GLY A 86 5.11 -16.20 -8.38
C GLY A 86 3.87 -15.46 -8.86
N ASP A 87 3.98 -14.83 -10.01
CA ASP A 87 2.89 -14.10 -10.65
C ASP A 87 1.81 -15.07 -11.15
N GLY A 88 1.03 -15.64 -10.23
CA GLY A 88 0.01 -16.66 -10.52
C GLY A 88 -1.22 -16.13 -11.25
N ARG A 89 -1.39 -14.80 -11.28
CA ARG A 89 -2.48 -14.11 -12.01
C ARG A 89 -2.05 -12.74 -12.54
N GLY A 90 -0.75 -12.51 -12.62
CA GLY A 90 -0.17 -11.24 -13.04
C GLY A 90 0.86 -11.43 -14.13
N ILE A 91 1.02 -10.44 -14.99
CA ILE A 91 2.02 -10.41 -16.04
C ILE A 91 2.64 -9.02 -16.09
N LEU A 92 3.96 -8.96 -15.96
CA LEU A 92 4.73 -7.77 -16.27
C LEU A 92 4.77 -7.63 -17.80
N LEU A 93 4.13 -6.60 -18.34
CA LEU A 93 4.07 -6.36 -19.78
C LEU A 93 5.36 -5.74 -20.33
N GLY A 94 6.01 -4.91 -19.51
CA GLY A 94 7.24 -4.20 -19.84
C GLY A 94 7.51 -3.07 -18.88
N GLU A 95 8.64 -2.41 -19.06
CA GLU A 95 9.12 -1.30 -18.24
C GLU A 95 9.12 -0.04 -19.10
N GLN A 96 8.22 0.90 -18.80
CA GLN A 96 8.16 2.17 -19.52
C GLN A 96 9.32 3.07 -19.09
N GLN A 97 10.07 3.56 -20.07
CA GLN A 97 11.10 4.57 -19.85
C GLN A 97 10.46 5.96 -19.80
N LEU A 98 10.67 6.68 -18.70
CA LEU A 98 10.18 8.04 -18.50
C LEU A 98 11.20 9.07 -19.03
N ALA A 99 10.73 10.30 -19.26
CA ALA A 99 11.55 11.40 -19.77
C ALA A 99 12.73 11.78 -18.83
N ASN A 100 12.61 11.48 -17.54
CA ASN A 100 13.67 11.70 -16.55
C ASN A 100 14.70 10.55 -16.47
N GLY A 101 14.58 9.53 -17.34
CA GLY A 101 15.46 8.37 -17.39
C GLY A 101 15.08 7.23 -16.41
N GLN A 102 14.08 7.43 -15.56
CA GLN A 102 13.54 6.37 -14.71
C GLN A 102 12.68 5.41 -15.51
N THR A 103 12.50 4.20 -15.01
CA THR A 103 11.56 3.20 -15.55
C THR A 103 10.44 2.92 -14.56
N VAL A 104 9.29 2.55 -15.09
CA VAL A 104 8.15 2.04 -14.31
C VAL A 104 7.60 0.78 -14.95
N ASP A 105 7.30 -0.19 -14.11
CA ASP A 105 6.68 -1.45 -14.50
C ASP A 105 5.21 -1.26 -14.86
N TRP A 106 4.78 -1.86 -15.97
CA TRP A 106 3.38 -2.07 -16.30
C TRP A 106 3.01 -3.52 -16.02
N HIS A 107 2.33 -3.75 -14.93
CA HIS A 107 1.97 -5.09 -14.44
C HIS A 107 0.46 -5.30 -14.50
N LEU A 108 0.01 -6.23 -15.35
CA LEU A 108 -1.41 -6.53 -15.57
C LEU A 108 -1.87 -7.65 -14.63
N LYS A 109 -2.68 -7.30 -13.62
CA LYS A 109 -3.30 -8.28 -12.70
C LYS A 109 -4.58 -8.84 -13.31
N GLY A 110 -4.81 -10.14 -13.15
CA GLY A 110 -5.95 -10.86 -13.72
C GLY A 110 -5.69 -11.37 -15.14
N ALA A 111 -4.43 -11.38 -15.57
CA ALA A 111 -4.00 -11.59 -16.95
C ALA A 111 -4.10 -13.03 -17.47
N GLY A 112 -4.61 -13.97 -16.68
CA GLY A 112 -4.79 -15.37 -17.06
C GLY A 112 -3.81 -16.32 -16.37
N LEU A 113 -3.91 -17.59 -16.72
CA LEU A 113 -3.08 -18.65 -16.17
C LEU A 113 -1.61 -18.45 -16.51
N THR A 114 -0.76 -18.67 -15.53
CA THR A 114 0.69 -18.74 -15.65
C THR A 114 1.19 -20.05 -15.04
N PRO A 115 2.47 -20.44 -15.25
CA PRO A 115 3.05 -21.60 -14.56
C PRO A 115 3.02 -21.49 -13.03
N TYR A 116 2.75 -20.31 -12.49
CA TYR A 116 2.73 -20.01 -11.05
C TYR A 116 1.32 -19.91 -10.46
N SER A 117 0.28 -20.16 -11.25
CA SER A 117 -1.12 -20.08 -10.79
C SER A 117 -1.51 -21.17 -9.78
N ARG A 118 -0.70 -22.22 -9.64
CA ARG A 118 -0.96 -23.37 -8.76
C ARG A 118 -2.35 -23.96 -9.02
N MET A 119 -3.26 -23.92 -8.03
CA MET A 119 -4.66 -24.37 -8.15
C MET A 119 -5.62 -23.23 -8.59
N GLY A 120 -5.10 -22.02 -8.79
CA GLY A 120 -5.89 -20.86 -9.19
C GLY A 120 -6.19 -20.81 -10.68
N ASP A 121 -7.12 -19.94 -11.06
CA ASP A 121 -7.58 -19.73 -12.44
C ASP A 121 -6.80 -18.60 -13.18
N GLY A 122 -5.87 -17.96 -12.50
CA GLY A 122 -5.11 -16.83 -13.07
C GLY A 122 -5.93 -15.55 -13.23
N ARG A 123 -7.11 -15.46 -12.65
CA ARG A 123 -8.02 -14.34 -12.85
C ARG A 123 -8.16 -13.49 -11.59
N ALA A 124 -8.53 -12.23 -11.81
CA ALA A 124 -9.06 -11.32 -10.80
C ALA A 124 -10.54 -11.07 -11.07
N VAL A 125 -11.26 -10.69 -10.04
CA VAL A 125 -12.68 -10.32 -10.12
C VAL A 125 -12.86 -8.82 -9.96
N LEU A 126 -14.00 -8.29 -10.41
CA LEU A 126 -14.28 -6.84 -10.39
C LEU A 126 -14.15 -6.25 -8.98
N ARG A 127 -14.69 -6.92 -7.98
CA ARG A 127 -14.65 -6.51 -6.57
C ARG A 127 -13.21 -6.29 -6.09
N SER A 128 -12.34 -7.28 -6.22
CA SER A 128 -10.94 -7.18 -5.78
C SER A 128 -10.14 -6.15 -6.57
N THR A 129 -10.45 -5.98 -7.85
CA THR A 129 -9.83 -4.98 -8.74
C THR A 129 -10.19 -3.56 -8.31
N ILE A 130 -11.47 -3.31 -8.00
CA ILE A 130 -11.94 -2.03 -7.45
C ILE A 130 -11.29 -1.74 -6.10
N ARG A 131 -11.27 -2.71 -5.18
CA ARG A 131 -10.64 -2.52 -3.85
C ARG A 131 -9.19 -2.10 -3.97
N GLU A 132 -8.41 -2.77 -4.81
CA GLU A 132 -7.00 -2.46 -4.99
C GLU A 132 -6.79 -1.10 -5.65
N SER A 133 -7.55 -0.76 -6.68
CA SER A 133 -7.41 0.54 -7.35
C SER A 133 -7.72 1.72 -6.42
N LEU A 134 -8.79 1.61 -5.63
CA LEU A 134 -9.16 2.62 -4.64
C LEU A 134 -8.09 2.78 -3.56
N ALA A 135 -7.56 1.66 -3.03
CA ALA A 135 -6.54 1.68 -1.99
C ALA A 135 -5.21 2.26 -2.49
N SER A 136 -4.76 1.85 -3.68
CA SER A 136 -3.53 2.36 -4.28
C SER A 136 -3.56 3.88 -4.40
N GLU A 137 -4.64 4.43 -4.93
CA GLU A 137 -4.76 5.86 -5.14
C GLU A 137 -5.04 6.62 -3.83
N ALA A 138 -5.77 6.03 -2.87
CA ALA A 138 -5.94 6.58 -1.53
C ALA A 138 -4.60 6.71 -0.80
N MET A 139 -3.77 5.67 -0.82
CA MET A 139 -2.46 5.69 -0.18
C MET A 139 -1.52 6.68 -0.85
N HIS A 140 -1.54 6.76 -2.18
CA HIS A 140 -0.76 7.78 -2.91
C HIS A 140 -1.16 9.20 -2.50
N ALA A 141 -2.46 9.49 -2.44
CA ALA A 141 -2.97 10.81 -2.04
C ALA A 141 -2.68 11.17 -0.57
N LEU A 142 -2.54 10.16 0.30
CA LEU A 142 -2.08 10.32 1.68
C LEU A 142 -0.56 10.54 1.78
N GLY A 143 0.18 10.47 0.67
CA GLY A 143 1.64 10.60 0.63
C GLY A 143 2.39 9.35 1.08
N ILE A 144 1.76 8.18 1.06
CA ILE A 144 2.35 6.90 1.46
C ILE A 144 2.88 6.17 0.23
N PRO A 145 4.15 5.69 0.25
CA PRO A 145 4.70 4.92 -0.86
C PRO A 145 3.84 3.70 -1.22
N THR A 146 3.47 3.59 -2.49
CA THR A 146 2.53 2.57 -2.95
C THR A 146 2.69 2.29 -4.44
N THR A 147 2.27 1.11 -4.88
CA THR A 147 1.95 0.87 -6.30
C THR A 147 0.77 1.74 -6.70
N ARG A 148 0.66 2.07 -7.99
CA ARG A 148 -0.40 2.93 -8.55
C ARG A 148 -1.35 2.11 -9.41
N ALA A 149 -2.60 2.55 -9.49
CA ALA A 149 -3.62 1.98 -10.37
C ALA A 149 -3.81 2.88 -11.58
N LEU A 150 -3.65 2.31 -12.79
CA LEU A 150 -3.79 3.08 -14.04
C LEU A 150 -5.13 2.84 -14.73
N SER A 151 -5.61 1.59 -14.77
CA SER A 151 -6.87 1.27 -15.44
C SER A 151 -7.56 0.06 -14.83
N ILE A 152 -8.89 0.04 -14.89
CA ILE A 152 -9.76 -1.08 -14.55
C ILE A 152 -10.51 -1.53 -15.79
N VAL A 153 -10.42 -2.81 -16.10
CA VAL A 153 -11.17 -3.48 -17.15
C VAL A 153 -12.11 -4.50 -16.51
N THR A 154 -13.37 -4.52 -16.91
CA THR A 154 -14.34 -5.57 -16.58
C THR A 154 -14.68 -6.39 -17.82
N SER A 155 -15.41 -7.49 -17.66
CA SER A 155 -15.77 -8.38 -18.76
C SER A 155 -17.06 -9.16 -18.50
N ASP A 156 -17.49 -9.93 -19.49
CA ASP A 156 -18.61 -10.88 -19.36
C ASP A 156 -18.12 -12.27 -18.89
N THR A 157 -16.81 -12.46 -18.76
CA THR A 157 -16.25 -13.71 -18.22
C THR A 157 -16.66 -13.88 -16.76
N GLN A 158 -17.35 -14.97 -16.44
CA GLN A 158 -17.76 -15.29 -15.07
C GLN A 158 -16.70 -16.13 -14.37
N ILE A 159 -16.25 -15.66 -13.24
CA ILE A 159 -15.21 -16.29 -12.41
C ILE A 159 -15.85 -16.85 -11.15
N ALA A 160 -15.65 -18.15 -10.90
CA ALA A 160 -16.13 -18.80 -9.69
C ALA A 160 -15.29 -18.37 -8.48
N ARG A 161 -15.94 -17.79 -7.47
CA ARG A 161 -15.42 -17.50 -6.14
C ARG A 161 -16.42 -18.07 -5.13
N GLU A 162 -16.81 -17.33 -4.10
CA GLU A 162 -17.95 -17.71 -3.26
C GLU A 162 -19.25 -17.68 -4.06
N THR A 163 -19.34 -16.77 -5.01
CA THR A 163 -20.36 -16.67 -6.05
C THR A 163 -19.68 -16.52 -7.42
N TYR A 164 -20.46 -16.46 -8.50
CA TYR A 164 -19.95 -16.09 -9.81
C TYR A 164 -19.84 -14.58 -9.91
N GLU A 165 -18.64 -14.09 -10.22
CA GLU A 165 -18.31 -12.67 -10.30
C GLU A 165 -17.72 -12.31 -11.67
N PRO A 166 -17.91 -11.08 -12.17
CA PRO A 166 -17.28 -10.63 -13.40
C PRO A 166 -15.75 -10.66 -13.30
N GLY A 167 -15.10 -11.29 -14.27
CA GLY A 167 -13.65 -11.22 -14.43
C GLY A 167 -13.21 -9.80 -14.78
N ALA A 168 -12.11 -9.37 -14.19
CA ALA A 168 -11.57 -8.02 -14.32
C ALA A 168 -10.04 -8.03 -14.41
N MET A 169 -9.47 -6.94 -14.91
CA MET A 169 -8.03 -6.70 -14.95
C MET A 169 -7.71 -5.32 -14.40
N LEU A 170 -6.58 -5.24 -13.72
CA LEU A 170 -6.01 -4.00 -13.18
C LEU A 170 -4.62 -3.78 -13.77
N MET A 171 -4.41 -2.63 -14.41
CA MET A 171 -3.06 -2.20 -14.77
C MET A 171 -2.42 -1.51 -13.57
N ARG A 172 -1.40 -2.16 -13.01
CA ARG A 172 -0.57 -1.64 -11.91
C ARG A 172 0.66 -0.96 -12.47
N ILE A 173 1.01 0.15 -11.87
CA ILE A 173 2.24 0.90 -12.18
C ILE A 173 3.08 1.00 -10.90
N ALA A 174 4.34 0.68 -10.99
CA ALA A 174 5.30 0.86 -9.90
C ALA A 174 6.70 1.06 -10.46
N GLN A 175 7.61 1.64 -9.68
CA GLN A 175 9.02 1.67 -10.06
C GLN A 175 9.61 0.25 -10.16
N SER A 176 9.11 -0.68 -9.33
CA SER A 176 9.45 -2.10 -9.41
C SER A 176 8.41 -2.94 -8.67
N HIS A 177 8.19 -4.17 -9.13
CA HIS A 177 7.43 -5.20 -8.43
C HIS A 177 8.33 -6.24 -7.76
N VAL A 178 9.62 -5.97 -7.60
CA VAL A 178 10.54 -6.86 -6.86
C VAL A 178 10.16 -6.91 -5.38
N ARG A 179 10.04 -8.13 -4.87
CA ARG A 179 9.60 -8.47 -3.51
C ARG A 179 10.70 -9.18 -2.74
N PHE A 180 10.63 -9.20 -1.43
CA PHE A 180 11.53 -10.02 -0.60
C PHE A 180 11.50 -11.48 -1.04
N GLY A 181 10.35 -11.98 -1.41
CA GLY A 181 10.15 -13.36 -1.87
C GLY A 181 10.94 -13.74 -3.12
N HIS A 182 11.37 -12.80 -3.97
CA HIS A 182 12.27 -13.08 -5.09
C HIS A 182 13.63 -13.58 -4.62
N PHE A 183 14.17 -12.97 -3.55
CA PHE A 183 15.45 -13.36 -2.94
C PHE A 183 15.33 -14.69 -2.21
N GLU A 184 14.24 -14.88 -1.45
CA GLU A 184 13.96 -16.12 -0.74
C GLU A 184 13.87 -17.31 -1.71
N HIS A 185 13.27 -17.12 -2.89
CA HIS A 185 13.12 -18.18 -3.89
C HIS A 185 14.46 -18.85 -4.22
N PHE A 186 15.45 -18.06 -4.60
CA PHE A 186 16.75 -18.59 -5.00
C PHE A 186 17.61 -19.01 -3.81
N TYR A 187 17.46 -18.38 -2.66
CA TYR A 187 18.12 -18.80 -1.42
C TYR A 187 17.70 -20.23 -1.02
N TYR A 188 16.42 -20.50 -0.95
CA TYR A 188 15.92 -21.82 -0.55
C TYR A 188 16.14 -22.89 -1.62
N ARG A 189 16.35 -22.51 -2.86
CA ARG A 189 16.80 -23.39 -3.94
C ARG A 189 18.30 -23.66 -3.91
N ARG A 190 19.04 -23.01 -2.99
CA ARG A 190 20.50 -23.08 -2.88
C ARG A 190 21.22 -22.57 -4.14
N GLU A 191 20.74 -21.49 -4.69
CA GLU A 191 21.27 -20.79 -5.87
C GLU A 191 21.80 -19.39 -5.49
N PRO A 192 22.84 -19.27 -4.63
CA PRO A 192 23.32 -18.00 -4.07
C PRO A 192 23.79 -17.01 -5.15
N GLU A 193 24.30 -17.50 -6.27
CA GLU A 193 24.73 -16.66 -7.39
C GLU A 193 23.54 -15.91 -8.01
N LYS A 194 22.37 -16.53 -8.05
CA LYS A 194 21.14 -15.87 -8.53
C LYS A 194 20.61 -14.85 -7.53
N VAL A 195 20.75 -15.10 -6.23
CA VAL A 195 20.41 -14.09 -5.20
C VAL A 195 21.30 -12.85 -5.39
N ARG A 196 22.60 -13.03 -5.63
CA ARG A 196 23.55 -11.94 -5.90
C ARG A 196 23.22 -11.24 -7.22
N GLN A 197 22.95 -11.99 -8.30
CA GLN A 197 22.55 -11.43 -9.60
C GLN A 197 21.32 -10.55 -9.47
N LEU A 198 20.31 -10.97 -8.70
CA LEU A 198 19.12 -10.17 -8.44
C LEU A 198 19.46 -8.89 -7.64
N ALA A 199 20.33 -8.99 -6.64
CA ALA A 199 20.79 -7.83 -5.88
C ALA A 199 21.55 -6.84 -6.78
N ASP A 200 22.44 -7.31 -7.66
CA ASP A 200 23.13 -6.48 -8.63
C ASP A 200 22.16 -5.77 -9.59
N PHE A 201 21.16 -6.49 -10.11
CA PHE A 201 20.10 -5.94 -10.95
C PHE A 201 19.33 -4.82 -10.24
N VAL A 202 18.87 -5.09 -9.02
CA VAL A 202 18.10 -4.13 -8.24
C VAL A 202 18.92 -2.90 -7.90
N ILE A 203 20.21 -3.06 -7.53
CA ILE A 203 21.11 -1.95 -7.24
C ILE A 203 21.35 -1.12 -8.51
N LEU A 204 21.64 -1.76 -9.64
CA LEU A 204 21.87 -1.08 -10.91
C LEU A 204 20.70 -0.19 -11.30
N HIS A 205 19.47 -0.70 -11.23
CA HIS A 205 18.29 0.00 -11.73
C HIS A 205 17.63 0.96 -10.72
N HIS A 206 17.82 0.75 -9.40
CA HIS A 206 17.12 1.54 -8.38
C HIS A 206 18.06 2.27 -7.41
N TRP A 207 19.33 1.87 -7.33
CA TRP A 207 20.38 2.53 -6.51
C TRP A 207 21.68 2.69 -7.31
N PRO A 208 21.65 3.28 -8.52
CA PRO A 208 22.81 3.37 -9.39
C PRO A 208 24.01 4.10 -8.76
N GLN A 209 23.75 4.96 -7.77
CA GLN A 209 24.79 5.67 -7.03
C GLN A 209 25.74 4.73 -6.24
N TRP A 210 25.33 3.50 -5.95
CA TRP A 210 26.14 2.52 -5.23
C TRP A 210 26.69 1.40 -6.11
N GLN A 211 26.39 1.42 -7.42
CA GLN A 211 26.74 0.33 -8.34
C GLN A 211 28.23 -0.08 -8.25
N ASP A 212 29.13 0.91 -8.18
CA ASP A 212 30.58 0.69 -8.15
C ASP A 212 31.19 0.74 -6.72
N ASP A 213 30.36 0.85 -5.68
CA ASP A 213 30.80 0.89 -4.31
C ASP A 213 31.19 -0.51 -3.81
N ALA A 214 32.29 -0.62 -3.07
CA ALA A 214 32.75 -1.89 -2.50
C ALA A 214 31.74 -2.46 -1.49
N ASP A 215 31.01 -1.57 -0.79
CA ASP A 215 30.04 -1.90 0.24
C ASP A 215 28.59 -1.86 -0.29
N LYS A 216 28.39 -1.85 -1.61
CA LYS A 216 27.08 -1.65 -2.26
C LYS A 216 25.94 -2.49 -1.69
N TYR A 217 26.21 -3.76 -1.37
CA TYR A 217 25.16 -4.67 -0.89
C TYR A 217 24.66 -4.31 0.51
N ILE A 218 25.58 -3.96 1.42
CA ILE A 218 25.18 -3.58 2.77
C ILE A 218 24.56 -2.18 2.81
N LEU A 219 25.05 -1.25 1.99
CA LEU A 219 24.45 0.09 1.84
C LEU A 219 23.02 -0.02 1.31
N TRP A 220 22.82 -0.83 0.28
CA TRP A 220 21.51 -1.12 -0.27
C TRP A 220 20.57 -1.76 0.77
N PHE A 221 21.03 -2.81 1.48
CA PHE A 221 20.20 -3.47 2.47
C PHE A 221 19.80 -2.53 3.64
N ARG A 222 20.70 -1.66 4.09
CA ARG A 222 20.40 -0.63 5.08
C ARG A 222 19.30 0.32 4.62
N ASP A 223 19.29 0.72 3.35
CA ASP A 223 18.23 1.56 2.79
C ASP A 223 16.90 0.81 2.69
N VAL A 224 16.91 -0.48 2.33
CA VAL A 224 15.70 -1.33 2.36
C VAL A 224 15.12 -1.42 3.78
N VAL A 225 15.97 -1.58 4.80
CA VAL A 225 15.56 -1.58 6.22
C VAL A 225 14.92 -0.25 6.58
N ALA A 226 15.55 0.88 6.24
CA ALA A 226 15.05 2.21 6.54
C ALA A 226 13.71 2.51 5.83
N ARG A 227 13.59 2.16 4.55
CA ARG A 227 12.33 2.32 3.79
C ARG A 227 11.19 1.49 4.37
N THR A 228 11.46 0.25 4.77
CA THR A 228 10.46 -0.61 5.38
C THR A 228 10.01 -0.06 6.74
N ALA A 229 10.94 0.41 7.58
CA ALA A 229 10.64 1.04 8.86
C ALA A 229 9.76 2.30 8.68
N SER A 230 10.11 3.15 7.73
CA SER A 230 9.35 4.37 7.40
C SER A 230 7.95 4.03 6.88
N LEU A 231 7.82 2.98 6.06
CA LEU A 231 6.53 2.52 5.56
C LEU A 231 5.62 2.06 6.72
N MET A 232 6.17 1.28 7.67
CA MET A 232 5.42 0.84 8.86
C MET A 232 4.97 2.05 9.70
N ALA A 233 5.84 3.05 9.90
CA ALA A 233 5.47 4.30 10.57
C ALA A 233 4.30 5.02 9.86
N CYS A 234 4.32 5.10 8.54
CA CYS A 234 3.24 5.69 7.76
C CYS A 234 1.92 4.94 7.94
N TRP A 235 1.92 3.60 7.84
CA TRP A 235 0.70 2.80 8.03
C TRP A 235 0.08 2.99 9.41
N GLN A 236 0.92 2.94 10.47
CA GLN A 236 0.46 3.18 11.85
C GLN A 236 -0.16 4.56 12.02
N THR A 237 0.41 5.57 11.35
CA THR A 237 0.00 6.97 11.51
C THR A 237 -1.36 7.27 10.86
N VAL A 238 -1.74 6.56 9.81
CA VAL A 238 -3.04 6.75 9.12
C VAL A 238 -4.09 5.73 9.52
N GLY A 239 -3.75 4.79 10.40
CA GLY A 239 -4.66 3.71 10.81
C GLY A 239 -4.88 2.66 9.73
N PHE A 240 -3.90 2.40 8.88
CA PHE A 240 -3.98 1.40 7.81
C PHE A 240 -3.47 0.05 8.29
N ALA A 241 -4.30 -0.99 8.11
CA ALA A 241 -3.93 -2.39 8.29
C ALA A 241 -3.88 -3.10 6.93
N HIS A 242 -2.72 -3.67 6.59
CA HIS A 242 -2.51 -4.36 5.31
C HIS A 242 -3.20 -5.72 5.25
N GLY A 243 -3.18 -6.45 6.36
CA GLY A 243 -3.86 -7.73 6.52
C GLY A 243 -3.17 -8.96 5.95
N VAL A 244 -2.18 -8.81 5.06
CA VAL A 244 -1.42 -9.92 4.46
C VAL A 244 0.04 -9.51 4.27
N MET A 245 0.78 -9.39 5.37
CA MET A 245 2.20 -9.00 5.34
C MET A 245 3.12 -10.22 5.18
N ASN A 246 2.84 -11.04 4.18
CA ASN A 246 3.73 -12.11 3.76
C ASN A 246 5.01 -11.54 3.15
N THR A 247 6.12 -12.28 3.12
CA THR A 247 7.36 -11.80 2.49
C THR A 247 7.22 -11.61 0.97
N ASP A 248 6.28 -12.33 0.34
CA ASP A 248 5.91 -12.14 -1.06
C ASP A 248 5.05 -10.88 -1.32
N ASN A 249 4.61 -10.17 -0.26
CA ASN A 249 3.91 -8.89 -0.32
C ASN A 249 4.74 -7.72 0.21
N MET A 250 6.04 -7.91 0.40
CA MET A 250 6.96 -6.86 0.86
C MET A 250 7.82 -6.37 -0.30
N SER A 251 7.66 -5.11 -0.65
CA SER A 251 8.43 -4.46 -1.73
C SER A 251 9.87 -4.18 -1.30
N ILE A 252 10.81 -4.46 -2.20
CA ILE A 252 12.22 -4.08 -2.01
C ILE A 252 12.42 -2.56 -1.98
N LEU A 253 11.51 -1.80 -2.56
CA LEU A 253 11.51 -0.33 -2.59
C LEU A 253 10.74 0.30 -1.43
N GLY A 254 10.14 -0.49 -0.54
CA GLY A 254 9.29 0.02 0.54
C GLY A 254 7.95 0.58 0.05
N LEU A 255 7.39 0.01 -1.02
CA LEU A 255 6.06 0.35 -1.52
C LEU A 255 5.00 -0.51 -0.86
N THR A 256 3.84 0.07 -0.56
CA THR A 256 2.64 -0.72 -0.26
C THR A 256 2.17 -1.40 -1.54
N MET A 257 1.96 -2.71 -1.52
CA MET A 257 1.55 -3.49 -2.69
C MET A 257 0.61 -4.64 -2.33
N ASP A 258 -0.06 -5.20 -3.34
CA ASP A 258 -0.94 -6.36 -3.20
C ASP A 258 -2.07 -6.15 -2.19
N TYR A 259 -2.87 -5.13 -2.44
CA TYR A 259 -4.05 -4.81 -1.63
C TYR A 259 -5.11 -5.93 -1.75
N GLY A 260 -5.18 -6.75 -0.72
CA GLY A 260 -6.20 -7.78 -0.54
C GLY A 260 -7.20 -7.38 0.55
N PRO A 261 -7.26 -8.11 1.68
CA PRO A 261 -8.16 -7.83 2.81
C PRO A 261 -7.63 -6.72 3.72
N TYR A 262 -7.19 -5.60 3.16
CA TYR A 262 -6.77 -4.42 3.92
C TYR A 262 -7.96 -3.71 4.56
N GLY A 263 -7.70 -2.82 5.51
CA GLY A 263 -8.69 -1.89 6.03
C GLY A 263 -8.06 -0.69 6.71
N PHE A 264 -8.76 0.43 6.71
CA PHE A 264 -8.47 1.56 7.57
C PHE A 264 -9.29 1.42 8.85
N LEU A 265 -8.71 1.75 9.99
CA LEU A 265 -9.42 1.76 11.27
C LEU A 265 -10.66 2.68 11.18
N ASP A 266 -11.80 2.15 11.58
CA ASP A 266 -12.95 2.93 11.96
C ASP A 266 -12.76 3.39 13.41
N ASP A 267 -13.18 2.59 14.38
CA ASP A 267 -12.87 2.81 15.78
C ASP A 267 -11.40 2.41 16.06
N TYR A 268 -10.73 3.12 16.96
CA TYR A 268 -9.35 2.77 17.32
C TYR A 268 -9.31 1.47 18.12
N GLN A 269 -8.79 0.44 17.50
CA GLN A 269 -8.58 -0.89 18.06
C GLN A 269 -7.15 -1.33 17.73
N PRO A 270 -6.24 -1.37 18.72
CA PRO A 270 -4.86 -1.79 18.49
C PRO A 270 -4.76 -3.21 17.90
N ASP A 271 -5.58 -4.13 18.37
CA ASP A 271 -5.66 -5.52 17.95
C ASP A 271 -6.54 -5.77 16.70
N PHE A 272 -6.88 -4.70 15.96
CA PHE A 272 -7.72 -4.80 14.77
C PHE A 272 -7.15 -5.77 13.73
N ILE A 273 -7.95 -6.76 13.37
CA ILE A 273 -7.67 -7.76 12.34
C ILE A 273 -8.57 -7.47 11.15
N CYS A 274 -8.02 -6.94 10.05
CA CYS A 274 -8.81 -6.64 8.85
C CYS A 274 -9.03 -7.86 7.93
N ASN A 275 -8.26 -8.92 8.11
CA ASN A 275 -8.30 -10.14 7.31
C ASN A 275 -8.99 -11.26 8.07
N HIS A 276 -10.21 -11.62 7.67
CA HIS A 276 -10.96 -12.71 8.30
C HIS A 276 -10.24 -14.07 8.28
N SER A 277 -9.31 -14.28 7.33
CA SER A 277 -8.48 -15.49 7.27
C SER A 277 -7.32 -15.50 8.26
N ASP A 278 -7.02 -14.39 8.92
CA ASP A 278 -5.96 -14.27 9.93
C ASP A 278 -6.50 -14.63 11.33
N HIS A 279 -6.79 -15.90 11.55
CA HIS A 279 -7.41 -16.38 12.81
C HIS A 279 -6.57 -16.15 14.07
N HIS A 280 -5.28 -15.91 13.93
CA HIS A 280 -4.36 -15.70 15.06
C HIS A 280 -3.94 -14.23 15.23
N GLY A 281 -4.43 -13.33 14.38
CA GLY A 281 -4.09 -11.92 14.45
C GLY A 281 -2.61 -11.61 14.20
N ARG A 282 -1.93 -12.47 13.42
CA ARG A 282 -0.52 -12.24 13.08
C ARG A 282 -0.29 -10.87 12.47
N TYR A 283 -1.23 -10.43 11.62
CA TYR A 283 -1.19 -9.17 10.89
C TYR A 283 -2.15 -8.13 11.46
N SER A 284 -2.44 -8.20 12.77
CA SER A 284 -3.20 -7.15 13.44
C SER A 284 -2.50 -5.79 13.31
N PHE A 285 -3.26 -4.71 13.42
CA PHE A 285 -2.76 -3.35 13.24
C PHE A 285 -1.53 -3.05 14.09
N GLU A 286 -1.58 -3.34 15.40
CA GLU A 286 -0.46 -3.09 16.32
C GLU A 286 0.77 -3.98 16.05
N ASN A 287 0.57 -5.12 15.40
CA ASN A 287 1.63 -6.10 15.15
C ASN A 287 2.43 -5.82 13.87
N GLN A 288 1.95 -4.93 13.01
CA GLN A 288 2.57 -4.64 11.72
C GLN A 288 4.05 -4.26 11.81
N PRO A 289 4.50 -3.39 12.75
CA PRO A 289 5.91 -3.06 12.88
C PRO A 289 6.79 -4.28 13.21
N ALA A 290 6.32 -5.16 14.10
CA ALA A 290 7.06 -6.37 14.46
C ALA A 290 7.15 -7.36 13.29
N VAL A 291 6.08 -7.50 12.51
CA VAL A 291 6.07 -8.33 11.30
C VAL A 291 6.97 -7.75 10.21
N GLY A 292 7.02 -6.43 10.06
CA GLY A 292 7.94 -5.75 9.15
C GLY A 292 9.40 -6.11 9.45
N LEU A 293 9.81 -6.07 10.71
CA LEU A 293 11.14 -6.50 11.14
C LEU A 293 11.37 -8.00 10.86
N TRP A 294 10.40 -8.84 11.20
CA TRP A 294 10.50 -10.27 10.93
C TRP A 294 10.71 -10.57 9.43
N ASN A 295 10.00 -9.87 8.56
CA ASN A 295 10.16 -10.01 7.11
C ASN A 295 11.56 -9.56 6.65
N LEU A 296 12.09 -8.47 7.20
CA LEU A 296 13.47 -8.03 6.94
C LEU A 296 14.51 -9.05 7.39
N GLN A 297 14.27 -9.76 8.50
CA GLN A 297 15.12 -10.86 8.93
C GLN A 297 15.11 -12.03 7.94
N ARG A 298 13.97 -12.31 7.29
CA ARG A 298 13.89 -13.33 6.21
C ARG A 298 14.68 -12.87 4.98
N LEU A 299 14.58 -11.60 4.61
CA LEU A 299 15.39 -11.03 3.54
C LEU A 299 16.91 -11.11 3.89
N ALA A 300 17.31 -10.67 5.08
CA ALA A 300 18.69 -10.74 5.55
C ALA A 300 19.25 -12.18 5.46
N GLN A 301 18.46 -13.17 5.89
CA GLN A 301 18.83 -14.58 5.77
C GLN A 301 19.12 -14.95 4.30
N SER A 302 18.33 -14.44 3.36
CA SER A 302 18.51 -14.72 1.94
C SER A 302 19.79 -14.08 1.36
N LEU A 303 20.27 -12.99 1.97
CA LEU A 303 21.48 -12.26 1.58
C LEU A 303 22.76 -12.78 2.27
N SER A 304 22.63 -13.60 3.30
CA SER A 304 23.76 -14.12 4.09
C SER A 304 24.82 -14.91 3.30
N PRO A 305 24.54 -15.50 2.12
CA PRO A 305 25.60 -16.15 1.35
C PRO A 305 26.70 -15.22 0.81
N PHE A 306 26.43 -13.90 0.73
CA PHE A 306 27.41 -12.95 0.18
C PHE A 306 27.51 -11.64 0.96
N ILE A 307 26.76 -11.47 2.04
CA ILE A 307 26.92 -10.36 2.98
C ILE A 307 27.22 -10.96 4.36
N ASP A 308 28.18 -10.37 5.06
CA ASP A 308 28.54 -10.81 6.40
C ASP A 308 27.33 -10.72 7.36
N VAL A 309 27.17 -11.75 8.18
CA VAL A 309 26.02 -11.88 9.09
C VAL A 309 26.01 -10.79 10.17
N GLU A 310 27.19 -10.37 10.67
CA GLU A 310 27.31 -9.30 11.65
C GLU A 310 26.86 -7.97 11.03
N ALA A 311 27.31 -7.67 9.80
CA ALA A 311 26.89 -6.49 9.07
C ALA A 311 25.35 -6.48 8.78
N LEU A 312 24.76 -7.64 8.47
CA LEU A 312 23.30 -7.77 8.30
C LEU A 312 22.55 -7.48 9.60
N ASN A 313 23.04 -7.98 10.74
CA ASN A 313 22.44 -7.72 12.04
C ASN A 313 22.55 -6.24 12.43
N ASP A 314 23.70 -5.62 12.22
CA ASP A 314 23.90 -4.17 12.44
C ASP A 314 22.94 -3.32 11.58
N ALA A 315 22.69 -3.77 10.35
CA ALA A 315 21.71 -3.11 9.49
C ALA A 315 20.27 -3.26 10.01
N LEU A 316 19.90 -4.44 10.53
CA LEU A 316 18.58 -4.68 11.13
C LEU A 316 18.35 -3.86 12.40
N ASP A 317 19.38 -3.57 13.18
CA ASP A 317 19.27 -2.74 14.39
C ASP A 317 18.83 -1.30 14.08
N LEU A 318 19.08 -0.80 12.86
CA LEU A 318 18.57 0.50 12.41
C LEU A 318 17.04 0.56 12.33
N TYR A 319 16.37 -0.59 12.21
CA TYR A 319 14.92 -0.64 12.00
C TYR A 319 14.16 0.07 13.12
N GLN A 320 14.48 -0.27 14.37
CA GLN A 320 13.81 0.29 15.55
C GLN A 320 14.03 1.82 15.64
N GLU A 321 15.25 2.26 15.39
CA GLU A 321 15.61 3.69 15.46
C GLU A 321 14.83 4.49 14.42
N VAL A 322 14.87 4.07 13.14
CA VAL A 322 14.17 4.75 12.05
C VAL A 322 12.66 4.72 12.26
N LEU A 323 12.09 3.57 12.65
CA LEU A 323 10.68 3.43 12.94
C LEU A 323 10.21 4.43 14.01
N MET A 324 10.89 4.48 15.15
CA MET A 324 10.51 5.35 16.26
C MET A 324 10.70 6.83 15.92
N GLN A 325 11.76 7.17 15.20
CA GLN A 325 12.00 8.53 14.74
C GLN A 325 10.90 9.02 13.79
N GLU A 326 10.60 8.25 12.73
CA GLU A 326 9.60 8.64 11.74
C GLU A 326 8.18 8.63 12.33
N TYR A 327 7.82 7.60 13.10
CA TYR A 327 6.53 7.53 13.77
C TYR A 327 6.32 8.71 14.74
N GLY A 328 7.32 8.98 15.59
CA GLY A 328 7.25 10.09 16.53
C GLY A 328 7.12 11.46 15.83
N LYS A 329 7.86 11.66 14.74
CA LYS A 329 7.77 12.88 13.90
C LYS A 329 6.38 13.04 13.29
N LEU A 330 5.84 11.98 12.69
CA LEU A 330 4.52 11.98 12.06
C LEU A 330 3.41 12.24 13.10
N MET A 331 3.48 11.58 14.27
CA MET A 331 2.47 11.74 15.32
C MET A 331 2.53 13.13 15.97
N ARG A 332 3.72 13.71 16.19
CA ARG A 332 3.82 15.11 16.65
C ARG A 332 3.14 16.07 15.68
N ARG A 333 3.35 15.90 14.37
CA ARG A 333 2.67 16.74 13.36
C ARG A 333 1.14 16.59 13.44
N LYS A 334 0.63 15.38 13.67
CA LYS A 334 -0.81 15.13 13.85
C LYS A 334 -1.36 15.83 15.10
N LEU A 335 -0.56 15.97 16.14
CA LEU A 335 -0.89 16.69 17.38
C LEU A 335 -0.63 18.19 17.29
N GLY A 336 -0.10 18.71 16.20
CA GLY A 336 0.25 20.12 16.03
C GLY A 336 1.47 20.57 16.83
N LEU A 337 2.37 19.61 17.13
CA LEU A 337 3.62 19.88 17.84
C LEU A 337 4.75 20.08 16.83
N THR A 338 5.40 21.24 16.88
CA THR A 338 6.54 21.60 16.01
C THR A 338 7.88 21.31 16.68
N THR A 339 7.88 21.26 18.01
CA THR A 339 9.05 20.91 18.84
C THR A 339 8.88 19.51 19.43
N GLN A 340 9.98 18.93 19.90
CA GLN A 340 9.98 17.64 20.60
C GLN A 340 10.30 17.86 22.07
N GLU A 341 9.42 17.37 22.94
CA GLU A 341 9.62 17.46 24.39
C GLU A 341 9.51 16.07 25.04
N LYS A 342 10.19 15.94 26.20
CA LYS A 342 9.99 14.79 27.07
C LYS A 342 8.55 14.79 27.58
N GLY A 343 7.81 13.72 27.35
CA GLY A 343 6.41 13.60 27.73
C GLY A 343 5.43 13.65 26.53
N ASP A 344 5.88 14.04 25.32
CA ASP A 344 5.01 14.02 24.12
C ASP A 344 4.41 12.62 23.88
N ASN A 345 5.22 11.55 24.10
CA ASN A 345 4.75 10.20 23.98
C ASN A 345 3.71 9.83 25.05
N ASP A 346 3.80 10.38 26.25
CA ASP A 346 2.83 10.10 27.32
C ASP A 346 1.47 10.74 26.99
N ILE A 347 1.47 11.95 26.40
CA ILE A 347 0.25 12.61 25.91
C ILE A 347 -0.41 11.77 24.80
N LEU A 348 0.39 11.28 23.86
CA LEU A 348 -0.11 10.45 22.75
C LEU A 348 -0.66 9.11 23.25
N ASN A 349 0.08 8.43 24.13
CA ASN A 349 -0.33 7.13 24.67
C ASN A 349 -1.60 7.26 25.53
N ALA A 350 -1.74 8.34 26.29
CA ALA A 350 -2.95 8.61 27.06
C ALA A 350 -4.16 8.87 26.15
N LEU A 351 -3.97 9.57 25.01
CA LEU A 351 -5.04 9.71 24.01
C LEU A 351 -5.44 8.34 23.44
N PHE A 352 -4.48 7.53 23.04
CA PHE A 352 -4.77 6.20 22.48
C PHE A 352 -5.46 5.29 23.49
N ALA A 353 -5.05 5.31 24.77
CA ALA A 353 -5.73 4.56 25.82
C ALA A 353 -7.19 4.99 26.00
N LEU A 354 -7.44 6.30 25.92
CA LEU A 354 -8.80 6.84 25.97
C LEU A 354 -9.61 6.43 24.74
N MET A 355 -9.03 6.55 23.54
CA MET A 355 -9.69 6.17 22.29
C MET A 355 -10.03 4.68 22.24
N ALA A 356 -9.12 3.82 22.67
CA ALA A 356 -9.35 2.37 22.70
C ALA A 356 -10.47 1.99 23.66
N ARG A 357 -10.51 2.62 24.85
CA ARG A 357 -11.55 2.38 25.84
C ARG A 357 -12.93 2.82 25.37
N GLU A 358 -13.00 3.94 24.63
CA GLU A 358 -14.26 4.56 24.20
C GLU A 358 -14.74 4.10 22.82
N GLY A 359 -13.90 3.36 22.05
CA GLY A 359 -14.17 3.06 20.63
C GLY A 359 -14.24 4.32 19.79
N SER A 360 -13.29 5.24 20.00
CA SER A 360 -13.27 6.52 19.25
C SER A 360 -12.81 6.31 17.83
N ASP A 361 -13.47 7.01 16.89
CA ASP A 361 -13.10 6.97 15.48
C ASP A 361 -11.70 7.57 15.24
N TYR A 362 -10.79 6.78 14.69
CA TYR A 362 -9.39 7.16 14.54
C TYR A 362 -9.19 8.42 13.70
N THR A 363 -9.72 8.40 12.49
CA THR A 363 -9.57 9.52 11.53
C THR A 363 -10.25 10.79 12.04
N ARG A 364 -11.49 10.67 12.51
CA ARG A 364 -12.27 11.82 13.00
C ARG A 364 -11.64 12.47 14.23
N THR A 365 -11.10 11.68 15.16
CA THR A 365 -10.45 12.21 16.37
C THR A 365 -9.33 13.17 16.00
N PHE A 366 -8.40 12.74 15.14
CA PHE A 366 -7.28 13.62 14.74
C PHE A 366 -7.72 14.78 13.85
N ARG A 367 -8.72 14.59 12.98
CA ARG A 367 -9.26 15.68 12.16
C ARG A 367 -9.93 16.76 13.02
N MET A 368 -10.75 16.36 13.99
CA MET A 368 -11.41 17.29 14.90
C MET A 368 -10.41 17.98 15.85
N LEU A 369 -9.38 17.25 16.29
CA LEU A 369 -8.30 17.84 17.11
C LEU A 369 -7.59 18.99 16.38
N SER A 370 -7.53 18.95 15.05
CA SER A 370 -6.95 20.02 14.23
C SER A 370 -7.70 21.36 14.31
N GLN A 371 -8.90 21.39 14.89
CA GLN A 371 -9.70 22.60 15.09
C GLN A 371 -9.49 23.23 16.48
N THR A 372 -8.68 22.62 17.33
CA THR A 372 -8.45 23.09 18.71
C THR A 372 -7.62 24.36 18.72
N GLU A 373 -8.01 25.33 19.54
CA GLU A 373 -7.25 26.54 19.82
C GLU A 373 -6.43 26.40 21.11
N GLN A 374 -5.21 26.93 21.13
CA GLN A 374 -4.28 26.82 22.27
C GLN A 374 -4.85 27.43 23.58
N GLN A 375 -5.63 28.49 23.46
CA GLN A 375 -6.22 29.16 24.61
C GLN A 375 -7.64 28.70 24.96
N SER A 376 -8.26 27.91 24.11
CA SER A 376 -9.62 27.45 24.36
C SER A 376 -9.67 26.45 25.52
N ALA A 377 -10.60 26.65 26.43
CA ALA A 377 -10.86 25.70 27.54
C ALA A 377 -11.62 24.44 27.09
N ALA A 378 -12.16 24.43 25.88
CA ALA A 378 -12.93 23.33 25.33
C ALA A 378 -12.50 23.00 23.89
N SER A 379 -12.70 21.76 23.48
CA SER A 379 -12.50 21.28 22.11
C SER A 379 -13.81 20.70 21.59
N PRO A 380 -14.14 20.91 20.29
CA PRO A 380 -15.27 20.24 19.67
C PRO A 380 -15.19 18.70 19.75
N LEU A 381 -13.97 18.18 19.86
CA LEU A 381 -13.72 16.75 20.01
C LEU A 381 -14.30 16.16 21.30
N ARG A 382 -14.54 16.98 22.34
CA ARG A 382 -15.07 16.56 23.64
C ARG A 382 -16.40 15.80 23.52
N ASP A 383 -17.24 16.20 22.59
CA ASP A 383 -18.57 15.60 22.41
C ASP A 383 -18.53 14.23 21.72
N GLU A 384 -17.38 13.83 21.18
CA GLU A 384 -17.16 12.49 20.63
C GLU A 384 -16.83 11.44 21.72
N PHE A 385 -16.55 11.87 22.95
CA PHE A 385 -16.22 10.99 24.08
C PHE A 385 -17.37 10.87 25.10
N ILE A 386 -17.63 9.64 25.55
CA ILE A 386 -18.64 9.34 26.56
C ILE A 386 -18.12 9.81 27.93
N ASP A 387 -16.88 9.44 28.29
CA ASP A 387 -16.22 9.89 29.52
C ASP A 387 -15.59 11.27 29.32
N ARG A 388 -16.43 12.29 29.36
CA ARG A 388 -16.00 13.68 29.19
C ARG A 388 -15.00 14.14 30.25
N ALA A 389 -15.06 13.59 31.47
CA ALA A 389 -14.13 13.96 32.53
C ALA A 389 -12.72 13.44 32.24
N ALA A 390 -12.60 12.21 31.76
CA ALA A 390 -11.31 11.67 31.31
C ALA A 390 -10.76 12.44 30.11
N PHE A 391 -11.62 12.79 29.14
CA PHE A 391 -11.21 13.65 28.02
C PHE A 391 -10.71 15.01 28.52
N ASP A 392 -11.44 15.69 29.40
CA ASP A 392 -11.07 17.02 29.94
C ASP A 392 -9.71 16.96 30.66
N SER A 393 -9.44 15.90 31.41
CA SER A 393 -8.15 15.69 32.06
C SER A 393 -7.01 15.55 31.06
N TRP A 394 -7.17 14.71 30.04
CA TRP A 394 -6.20 14.56 28.97
C TRP A 394 -6.03 15.86 28.19
N PHE A 395 -7.13 16.49 27.82
CA PHE A 395 -7.14 17.75 27.06
C PHE A 395 -6.42 18.89 27.79
N GLY A 396 -6.54 18.96 29.11
CA GLY A 396 -5.79 19.90 29.94
C GLY A 396 -4.27 19.77 29.73
N THR A 397 -3.76 18.55 29.83
CA THR A 397 -2.34 18.22 29.63
C THR A 397 -1.88 18.54 28.20
N TYR A 398 -2.67 18.14 27.21
CA TYR A 398 -2.38 18.44 25.80
C TYR A 398 -2.35 19.94 25.51
N ARG A 399 -3.31 20.71 26.04
CA ARG A 399 -3.37 22.17 25.90
C ARG A 399 -2.16 22.85 26.54
N GLU A 400 -1.76 22.46 27.74
CA GLU A 400 -0.54 22.96 28.39
C GLU A 400 0.69 22.71 27.53
N ARG A 401 0.77 21.59 26.84
CA ARG A 401 1.83 21.29 25.89
C ARG A 401 1.76 22.20 24.65
N LEU A 402 0.56 22.41 24.09
CA LEU A 402 0.35 23.30 22.95
C LEU A 402 0.75 24.73 23.23
N GLN A 403 0.50 25.22 24.45
CA GLN A 403 0.84 26.61 24.87
C GLN A 403 2.35 26.87 24.91
N ARG A 404 3.17 25.84 24.83
CA ARG A 404 4.64 25.99 24.73
C ARG A 404 5.13 26.04 23.27
N GLU A 405 4.24 25.81 22.30
CA GLU A 405 4.56 26.03 20.90
C GLU A 405 4.47 27.49 20.51
N GLU A 406 5.45 27.98 19.74
CA GLU A 406 5.49 29.39 19.30
C GLU A 406 4.58 29.67 18.08
N ILE A 407 4.05 28.61 17.43
CA ILE A 407 3.22 28.71 16.24
C ILE A 407 1.83 29.24 16.56
N GLN A 408 1.31 30.14 15.72
CA GLN A 408 -0.05 30.65 15.86
C GLN A 408 -1.10 29.64 15.47
N ASP A 409 -2.30 29.70 16.06
CA ASP A 409 -3.36 28.74 15.87
C ASP A 409 -3.73 28.52 14.41
N ASP A 410 -3.91 29.57 13.60
CA ASP A 410 -4.27 29.43 12.18
C ASP A 410 -3.23 28.61 11.40
N ALA A 411 -1.95 28.89 11.59
CA ALA A 411 -0.87 28.19 10.94
C ALA A 411 -0.75 26.73 11.44
N ARG A 412 -0.89 26.53 12.76
CA ARG A 412 -0.86 25.19 13.37
C ARG A 412 -2.03 24.32 12.89
N GLN A 413 -3.26 24.85 12.91
CA GLN A 413 -4.44 24.16 12.43
C GLN A 413 -4.33 23.80 10.95
N ALA A 414 -3.81 24.71 10.11
CA ALA A 414 -3.55 24.42 8.70
C ALA A 414 -2.52 23.29 8.52
N GLN A 415 -1.43 23.29 9.30
CA GLN A 415 -0.43 22.21 9.28
C GLN A 415 -1.02 20.87 9.76
N MET A 416 -1.84 20.89 10.82
CA MET A 416 -2.53 19.69 11.30
C MET A 416 -3.50 19.14 10.27
N LYS A 417 -4.32 19.99 9.63
CA LYS A 417 -5.25 19.57 8.56
C LYS A 417 -4.53 18.98 7.35
N ALA A 418 -3.31 19.42 7.06
CA ALA A 418 -2.50 18.88 5.96
C ALA A 418 -1.92 17.48 6.23
N VAL A 419 -2.00 16.96 7.47
CA VAL A 419 -1.52 15.62 7.86
C VAL A 419 -2.59 14.77 8.52
N ASN A 420 -3.71 15.37 8.92
CA ASN A 420 -4.88 14.67 9.45
C ASN A 420 -5.97 14.63 8.37
N PRO A 421 -6.16 13.52 7.66
CA PRO A 421 -7.13 13.46 6.58
C PRO A 421 -8.56 13.67 7.10
N ALA A 422 -9.39 14.32 6.29
CA ALA A 422 -10.83 14.41 6.55
C ALA A 422 -11.53 13.08 6.25
N MET A 423 -10.99 12.33 5.28
CA MET A 423 -11.51 11.01 4.91
C MET A 423 -10.37 10.03 4.65
N VAL A 424 -10.65 8.76 4.86
CA VAL A 424 -9.84 7.60 4.43
C VAL A 424 -10.76 6.61 3.72
N LEU A 425 -10.17 5.66 2.99
CA LEU A 425 -10.92 4.62 2.31
C LEU A 425 -11.45 3.57 3.32
N ARG A 426 -12.60 3.85 3.93
CA ARG A 426 -13.28 2.91 4.81
C ARG A 426 -13.85 1.74 3.99
N ASN A 427 -13.89 0.55 4.57
CA ASN A 427 -14.40 -0.65 3.89
C ASN A 427 -15.81 -0.48 3.33
N TRP A 428 -16.71 0.19 4.07
CA TRP A 428 -18.08 0.39 3.62
C TRP A 428 -18.20 1.31 2.38
N LEU A 429 -17.27 2.27 2.21
CA LEU A 429 -17.21 3.11 1.01
C LEU A 429 -16.81 2.30 -0.22
N ALA A 430 -15.78 1.45 -0.08
CA ALA A 430 -15.38 0.54 -1.14
C ALA A 430 -16.49 -0.43 -1.50
N GLN A 431 -17.18 -1.00 -0.49
CA GLN A 431 -18.28 -1.93 -0.70
C GLN A 431 -19.46 -1.28 -1.46
N ARG A 432 -19.81 -0.06 -1.13
CA ARG A 432 -20.86 0.69 -1.84
C ARG A 432 -20.53 0.89 -3.32
N ALA A 433 -19.26 1.25 -3.63
CA ALA A 433 -18.82 1.40 -5.01
C ALA A 433 -18.83 0.05 -5.77
N ILE A 434 -18.46 -1.03 -5.10
CA ILE A 434 -18.45 -2.39 -5.66
C ILE A 434 -19.88 -2.83 -6.00
N GLU A 435 -20.83 -2.69 -5.08
CA GLU A 435 -22.22 -3.11 -5.28
C GLU A 435 -22.89 -2.39 -6.47
N GLN A 436 -22.59 -1.12 -6.66
CA GLN A 436 -23.08 -0.38 -7.83
C GLN A 436 -22.37 -0.83 -9.12
N ALA A 437 -21.06 -1.03 -9.06
CA ALA A 437 -20.28 -1.48 -10.22
C ALA A 437 -20.71 -2.88 -10.71
N GLU A 438 -21.08 -3.79 -9.81
CA GLU A 438 -21.59 -5.12 -10.13
C GLU A 438 -22.95 -5.05 -10.86
N GLN A 439 -23.69 -3.97 -10.67
CA GLN A 439 -24.94 -3.70 -11.39
C GLN A 439 -24.71 -2.91 -12.71
N GLY A 440 -23.44 -2.63 -13.06
CA GLY A 440 -23.05 -1.88 -14.24
C GLY A 440 -23.09 -0.35 -14.07
N ASP A 441 -23.30 0.15 -12.85
CA ASP A 441 -23.20 1.58 -12.53
C ASP A 441 -21.84 1.90 -11.90
N TYR A 442 -21.01 2.60 -12.64
CA TYR A 442 -19.66 2.98 -12.21
C TYR A 442 -19.56 4.40 -11.64
N ALA A 443 -20.69 5.11 -11.50
CA ALA A 443 -20.69 6.50 -11.07
C ALA A 443 -20.09 6.67 -9.67
N GLU A 444 -20.42 5.78 -8.73
CA GLU A 444 -19.84 5.83 -7.37
C GLU A 444 -18.35 5.51 -7.36
N LEU A 445 -17.90 4.57 -8.18
CA LEU A 445 -16.47 4.27 -8.34
C LEU A 445 -15.68 5.52 -8.76
N HIS A 446 -16.18 6.25 -9.76
CA HIS A 446 -15.55 7.50 -10.22
C HIS A 446 -15.57 8.58 -9.15
N ARG A 447 -16.73 8.81 -8.51
CA ARG A 447 -16.85 9.81 -7.43
C ARG A 447 -15.93 9.52 -6.25
N LEU A 448 -15.83 8.26 -5.86
CA LEU A 448 -14.97 7.86 -4.73
C LEU A 448 -13.50 8.03 -5.08
N HIS A 449 -13.06 7.66 -6.30
CA HIS A 449 -11.70 7.94 -6.76
C HIS A 449 -11.38 9.44 -6.73
N ASP A 450 -12.29 10.29 -7.22
CA ASP A 450 -12.09 11.74 -7.20
C ASP A 450 -12.02 12.30 -5.78
N ALA A 451 -12.86 11.80 -4.88
CA ALA A 451 -12.84 12.19 -3.47
C ALA A 451 -11.53 11.82 -2.77
N LEU A 452 -11.02 10.61 -3.03
CA LEU A 452 -9.78 10.09 -2.44
C LEU A 452 -8.53 10.84 -2.90
N ARG A 453 -8.56 11.55 -4.02
CA ARG A 453 -7.44 12.40 -4.48
C ARG A 453 -7.17 13.60 -3.57
N THR A 454 -8.15 14.03 -2.79
CA THR A 454 -8.05 15.19 -1.91
C THR A 454 -8.43 14.86 -0.47
N PRO A 455 -7.74 13.89 0.18
CA PRO A 455 -8.16 13.35 1.48
C PRO A 455 -8.08 14.37 2.61
N PHE A 456 -7.28 15.42 2.44
CA PHE A 456 -7.08 16.48 3.45
C PHE A 456 -8.01 17.69 3.27
N ALA A 457 -8.76 17.77 2.19
CA ALA A 457 -9.71 18.87 1.96
C ALA A 457 -10.89 18.79 2.95
N ASP A 458 -11.36 19.95 3.41
CA ASP A 458 -12.59 20.01 4.21
C ASP A 458 -13.78 19.54 3.36
N ARG A 459 -14.61 18.66 3.92
CA ARG A 459 -15.77 18.03 3.25
C ARG A 459 -16.98 18.00 4.17
N SER A 460 -18.16 17.98 3.57
CA SER A 460 -19.44 17.88 4.27
C SER A 460 -20.32 16.73 3.74
N ASP A 461 -19.78 15.92 2.80
CA ASP A 461 -20.49 14.75 2.27
C ASP A 461 -20.40 13.54 3.22
N ASP A 462 -21.08 12.46 2.86
CA ASP A 462 -21.14 11.24 3.67
C ASP A 462 -19.82 10.46 3.73
N TYR A 463 -18.82 10.78 2.88
CA TYR A 463 -17.49 10.15 2.89
C TYR A 463 -16.70 10.40 4.20
N VAL A 464 -17.03 11.45 4.95
CA VAL A 464 -16.45 11.74 6.27
C VAL A 464 -17.27 11.19 7.43
N SER A 465 -18.38 10.54 7.14
CA SER A 465 -19.29 10.00 8.16
C SER A 465 -18.70 8.78 8.85
N ARG A 466 -19.18 8.51 10.07
CA ARG A 466 -18.94 7.23 10.73
C ARG A 466 -19.57 6.10 9.90
N PRO A 467 -18.99 4.90 9.94
CA PRO A 467 -19.57 3.77 9.22
C PRO A 467 -21.00 3.49 9.70
N PRO A 468 -21.89 3.13 8.78
CA PRO A 468 -23.21 2.62 9.16
C PRO A 468 -23.07 1.27 9.89
N ASP A 469 -24.10 0.84 10.61
CA ASP A 469 -24.06 -0.41 11.40
C ASP A 469 -23.70 -1.65 10.57
N TRP A 470 -24.16 -1.69 9.31
CA TRP A 470 -23.80 -2.77 8.41
C TRP A 470 -22.32 -2.71 8.00
N GLY A 471 -21.77 -1.50 7.85
CA GLY A 471 -20.38 -1.25 7.45
C GLY A 471 -19.38 -1.71 8.49
N LYS A 472 -19.72 -1.60 9.79
CA LYS A 472 -18.90 -2.10 10.91
C LYS A 472 -18.81 -3.63 10.95
N ARG A 473 -19.70 -4.34 10.27
CA ARG A 473 -19.78 -5.81 10.24
C ARG A 473 -19.26 -6.42 8.95
N LEU A 474 -18.66 -5.61 8.08
CA LEU A 474 -18.06 -6.12 6.85
C LEU A 474 -16.83 -6.97 7.16
N GLU A 475 -16.89 -8.21 6.68
CA GLU A 475 -15.76 -9.13 6.73
C GLU A 475 -15.06 -9.14 5.37
N VAL A 476 -13.75 -9.04 5.37
CA VAL A 476 -12.91 -9.10 4.19
C VAL A 476 -11.92 -10.24 4.35
N SER A 477 -11.74 -11.04 3.32
CA SER A 477 -10.85 -12.21 3.34
C SER A 477 -9.83 -12.17 2.19
N CYS A 478 -8.86 -13.08 2.21
CA CYS A 478 -7.89 -13.22 1.10
C CYS A 478 -8.55 -13.58 -0.24
N SER A 479 -9.78 -14.08 -0.23
CA SER A 479 -10.58 -14.38 -1.44
C SER A 479 -11.40 -13.17 -1.93
N SER A 480 -11.38 -12.08 -1.16
CA SER A 480 -12.19 -10.88 -1.44
C SER A 480 -11.55 -10.00 -2.52
#